data_815f191c2ef2d729e365a66d4f5a3970
#
_entry.id   815f191c2ef2d729e365a66d4f5a3970
#
_cell.length_a   1.000
_cell.length_b   1.000
_cell.length_c   1.000
_cell.angle_alpha   90.00
_cell.angle_beta   90.00
_cell.angle_gamma   90.00
#
_symmetry.space_group_name_H-M   'P 1'
#
loop_
_entity.id
_entity.type
_entity.pdbx_description
1 polymer ?
#
loop_
_entity_poly.entity_id
_entity_poly.type
_entity_poly.pdbx_seq_one_letter_code
_entity_poly.pdbx_strand_id
1 'polypeptide(L)'
;MTHFSTLRDDETNIEELSVNIFKKRVKVNHSKSIDFFCPNEMTSSRVNTIFSKEPETIEWIDSFENNSVFWDIGANIGLYSLYAALVHDSKVFAFEPAASNYFCLC
;
A
#
# COMPACT_ATOMS: atom_id res chain seq x y z
N MET A 1 9.47 -10.29 -2.84
CA MET A 1 10.67 -9.85 -3.56
C MET A 1 11.91 -10.49 -3.02
N THR A 2 12.77 -10.89 -3.91
CA THR A 2 13.99 -11.60 -3.52
C THR A 2 15.08 -10.63 -3.13
N HIS A 3 15.73 -10.91 -2.03
CA HIS A 3 16.95 -10.22 -1.64
C HIS A 3 18.12 -11.04 -2.18
N PHE A 4 18.91 -10.46 -3.05
CA PHE A 4 20.06 -11.14 -3.60
C PHE A 4 21.26 -11.04 -2.67
N SER A 5 21.90 -12.14 -2.48
CA SER A 5 23.18 -12.17 -1.81
C SER A 5 24.25 -11.81 -2.84
N THR A 6 24.77 -10.63 -2.79
CA THR A 6 25.81 -10.20 -3.71
C THR A 6 27.19 -10.45 -3.14
N LEU A 7 28.20 -10.35 -4.00
CA LEU A 7 29.57 -10.66 -3.62
C LEU A 7 30.27 -9.52 -2.89
N ARG A 8 29.72 -8.31 -3.00
CA ARG A 8 30.30 -7.13 -2.40
C ARG A 8 29.22 -6.35 -1.67
N ASP A 9 29.63 -5.69 -0.60
CA ASP A 9 28.70 -4.90 0.20
C ASP A 9 27.98 -3.85 -0.61
N ASP A 10 28.66 -3.19 -1.55
CA ASP A 10 28.03 -2.18 -2.39
C ASP A 10 26.99 -2.78 -3.34
N GLU A 11 27.24 -3.98 -3.84
CA GLU A 11 26.25 -4.68 -4.67
C GLU A 11 25.04 -5.12 -3.85
N THR A 12 25.27 -5.62 -2.65
CA THR A 12 24.20 -5.98 -1.73
C THR A 12 23.37 -4.76 -1.37
N ASN A 13 24.03 -3.62 -1.14
CA ASN A 13 23.35 -2.36 -0.84
C ASN A 13 22.51 -1.87 -2.00
N ILE A 14 23.01 -2.03 -3.23
CA ILE A 14 22.25 -1.67 -4.43
C ILE A 14 20.99 -2.52 -4.52
N GLU A 15 21.09 -3.81 -4.20
CA GLU A 15 19.95 -4.72 -4.19
C GLU A 15 18.90 -4.28 -3.18
N GLU A 16 19.33 -3.97 -1.96
CA GLU A 16 18.43 -3.48 -0.91
C GLU A 16 17.81 -2.14 -1.28
N LEU A 17 18.57 -1.24 -1.89
CA LEU A 17 18.06 0.04 -2.35
C LEU A 17 16.99 -0.14 -3.41
N SER A 18 17.17 -1.09 -4.33
CA SER A 18 16.17 -1.38 -5.36
C SER A 18 14.86 -1.84 -4.75
N VAL A 19 14.91 -2.68 -3.71
CA VAL A 19 13.72 -3.09 -2.97
C VAL A 19 13.08 -1.90 -2.29
N ASN A 20 13.87 -1.07 -1.62
CA ASN A 20 13.38 0.09 -0.89
C ASN A 20 12.80 1.17 -1.81
N ILE A 21 13.36 1.34 -3.01
CA ILE A 21 12.85 2.29 -4.00
C ILE A 21 11.42 1.96 -4.39
N PHE A 22 11.10 0.68 -4.50
CA PHE A 22 9.77 0.23 -4.91
C PHE A 22 8.82 0.03 -3.74
N LYS A 23 9.25 0.32 -2.53
CA LYS A 23 8.43 0.17 -1.34
C LYS A 23 8.28 1.51 -0.63
N LYS A 24 7.05 1.87 -0.29
CA LYS A 24 6.75 3.08 0.45
C LYS A 24 6.03 2.73 1.73
N ARG A 25 6.58 3.18 2.84
CA ARG A 25 5.97 2.95 4.15
C ARG A 25 5.19 4.17 4.60
N VAL A 26 3.95 3.94 5.01
CA VAL A 26 3.09 4.98 5.55
C VAL A 26 2.75 4.64 7.00
N LYS A 27 3.05 5.55 7.91
CA LYS A 27 2.69 5.41 9.30
C LYS A 27 1.23 5.84 9.47
N VAL A 28 0.39 4.95 9.97
CA VAL A 28 -1.04 5.23 10.13
C VAL A 28 -1.41 5.57 11.57
N ASN A 29 -0.67 5.07 12.55
CA ASN A 29 -0.79 5.46 13.95
C ASN A 29 0.51 5.11 14.68
N HIS A 30 0.52 5.23 16.02
CA HIS A 30 1.73 5.00 16.82
C HIS A 30 2.33 3.61 16.67
N SER A 31 1.51 2.60 16.38
CA SER A 31 1.92 1.20 16.38
C SER A 31 1.84 0.53 15.01
N LYS A 32 1.22 1.18 14.02
CA LYS A 32 0.97 0.54 12.72
C LYS A 32 1.52 1.36 11.57
N SER A 33 2.11 0.64 10.61
CA SER A 33 2.54 1.18 9.33
C SER A 33 2.09 0.24 8.22
N ILE A 34 1.89 0.79 7.03
CA ILE A 34 1.52 0.01 5.85
C ILE A 34 2.61 0.20 4.81
N ASP A 35 3.06 -0.90 4.23
CA ASP A 35 4.02 -0.88 3.14
C ASP A 35 3.29 -1.07 1.81
N PHE A 36 3.53 -0.16 0.88
CA PHE A 36 2.95 -0.20 -0.44
C PHE A 36 4.02 -0.48 -1.49
N PHE A 37 3.67 -1.28 -2.47
CA PHE A 37 4.52 -1.46 -3.64
C PHE A 37 4.31 -0.29 -4.60
N CYS A 38 5.37 0.46 -4.85
CA CYS A 38 5.34 1.69 -5.65
C CYS A 38 6.38 1.62 -6.76
N PRO A 39 6.04 1.02 -7.92
CA PRO A 39 7.01 0.83 -8.99
C PRO A 39 7.33 2.10 -9.78
N ASN A 40 6.58 3.19 -9.58
CA ASN A 40 6.79 4.44 -10.32
C ASN A 40 6.34 5.64 -9.48
N GLU A 41 6.59 6.84 -10.01
CA GLU A 41 6.25 8.07 -9.32
C GLU A 41 4.76 8.27 -9.14
N MET A 42 3.95 7.81 -10.08
CA MET A 42 2.50 7.94 -9.98
C MET A 42 1.97 7.19 -8.77
N THR A 43 2.38 5.95 -8.58
CA THR A 43 1.97 5.15 -7.42
C THR A 43 2.51 5.72 -6.13
N SER A 44 3.76 6.18 -6.13
CA SER A 44 4.36 6.85 -4.98
C SER A 44 3.60 8.12 -4.60
N SER A 45 3.20 8.91 -5.59
CA SER A 45 2.41 10.12 -5.35
C SER A 45 1.06 9.80 -4.72
N ARG A 46 0.40 8.75 -5.19
CA ARG A 46 -0.87 8.29 -4.61
C ARG A 46 -0.72 7.90 -3.15
N VAL A 47 0.34 7.19 -2.83
CA VAL A 47 0.62 6.79 -1.43
C VAL A 47 0.88 8.01 -0.57
N ASN A 48 1.67 8.96 -1.06
CA ASN A 48 2.00 10.17 -0.30
C ASN A 48 0.77 11.02 0.04
N THR A 49 -0.29 10.92 -0.75
CA THR A 49 -1.50 11.74 -0.57
C THR A 49 -2.67 10.99 0.02
N ILE A 50 -2.45 9.79 0.55
CA ILE A 50 -3.54 8.94 1.05
C ILE A 50 -4.43 9.64 2.08
N PHE A 51 -3.85 10.44 2.97
CA PHE A 51 -4.61 11.14 4.01
C PHE A 51 -5.04 12.55 3.63
N SER A 52 -4.53 13.10 2.53
CA SER A 52 -4.75 14.50 2.19
C SER A 52 -5.65 14.71 0.98
N LYS A 53 -5.65 13.77 0.04
CA LYS A 53 -6.40 13.94 -1.21
C LYS A 53 -7.90 13.76 -1.02
N GLU A 54 -8.27 12.73 -0.28
CA GLU A 54 -9.67 12.41 0.00
C GLU A 54 -9.83 12.07 1.49
N PRO A 55 -9.65 13.05 2.37
CA PRO A 55 -9.70 12.78 3.82
C PRO A 55 -11.06 12.25 4.27
N GLU A 56 -12.13 12.59 3.58
CA GLU A 56 -13.46 12.08 3.88
C GLU A 56 -13.58 10.58 3.64
N THR A 57 -12.82 10.02 2.70
CA THR A 57 -12.80 8.58 2.47
C THR A 57 -12.14 7.86 3.64
N ILE A 58 -11.02 8.37 4.11
CA ILE A 58 -10.34 7.83 5.30
C ILE A 58 -11.24 7.93 6.52
N GLU A 59 -11.90 9.07 6.70
CA GLU A 59 -12.83 9.28 7.81
C GLU A 59 -14.00 8.29 7.77
N TRP A 60 -14.52 8.04 6.58
CA TRP A 60 -15.57 7.04 6.39
C TRP A 60 -15.08 5.62 6.76
N ILE A 61 -13.89 5.24 6.29
CA ILE A 61 -13.31 3.93 6.64
C ILE A 61 -13.06 3.84 8.14
N ASP A 62 -12.63 4.93 8.76
CA ASP A 62 -12.42 4.96 10.21
C ASP A 62 -13.71 4.72 11.00
N SER A 63 -14.87 4.89 10.38
CA SER A 63 -16.15 4.60 11.01
C SER A 63 -16.56 3.12 10.91
N PHE A 64 -15.79 2.30 10.20
CA PHE A 64 -16.13 0.88 10.04
C PHE A 64 -16.02 0.15 11.38
N GLU A 65 -16.99 -0.74 11.63
CA GLU A 65 -16.89 -1.67 12.73
C GLU A 65 -15.85 -2.75 12.45
N ASN A 66 -15.24 -3.29 13.49
CA ASN A 66 -14.30 -4.40 13.36
C ASN A 66 -14.98 -5.57 12.65
N ASN A 67 -14.24 -6.23 11.78
CA ASN A 67 -14.71 -7.37 11.00
C ASN A 67 -15.80 -7.03 9.99
N SER A 68 -16.00 -5.76 9.67
CA SER A 68 -16.92 -5.37 8.61
C SER A 68 -16.39 -5.82 7.26
N VAL A 69 -17.29 -5.93 6.29
CA VAL A 69 -16.95 -6.31 4.92
C VAL A 69 -16.91 -5.06 4.06
N PHE A 70 -15.80 -4.86 3.36
CA PHE A 70 -15.59 -3.70 2.50
C PHE A 70 -15.37 -4.15 1.06
N TRP A 71 -16.20 -3.65 0.15
CA TRP A 71 -16.04 -3.87 -1.28
C TRP A 71 -15.41 -2.61 -1.87
N ASP A 72 -14.17 -2.75 -2.34
CA ASP A 72 -13.41 -1.65 -2.93
C ASP A 72 -13.41 -1.81 -4.45
N ILE A 73 -14.35 -1.13 -5.09
CA ILE A 73 -14.50 -1.18 -6.54
C ILE A 73 -13.63 -0.10 -7.16
N GLY A 74 -12.72 -0.49 -8.03
CA GLY A 74 -11.71 0.42 -8.55
C GLY A 74 -10.60 0.65 -7.53
N ALA A 75 -10.14 -0.43 -6.93
CA ALA A 75 -9.20 -0.37 -5.79
C ALA A 75 -7.85 0.26 -6.13
N ASN A 76 -7.52 0.38 -7.41
CA ASN A 76 -6.26 0.94 -7.84
C ASN A 76 -5.09 0.13 -7.30
N ILE A 77 -4.15 0.74 -6.60
CA ILE A 77 -3.03 0.02 -5.99
C ILE A 77 -3.34 -0.50 -4.58
N GLY A 78 -4.56 -0.31 -4.11
CA GLY A 78 -5.02 -0.88 -2.86
C GLY A 78 -4.88 0.02 -1.64
N LEU A 79 -4.78 1.33 -1.81
CA LEU A 79 -4.61 2.27 -0.69
C LEU A 79 -5.68 2.09 0.38
N TYR A 80 -6.94 2.22 -0.01
CA TYR A 80 -8.04 2.14 0.93
C TYR A 80 -8.31 0.71 1.39
N SER A 81 -8.12 -0.26 0.49
CA SER A 81 -8.24 -1.67 0.84
C SER A 81 -7.28 -2.07 1.95
N LEU A 82 -6.01 -1.71 1.82
CA LEU A 82 -5.00 -2.02 2.83
C LEU A 82 -5.27 -1.24 4.11
N TYR A 83 -5.66 0.00 4.00
CA TYR A 83 -6.00 0.80 5.17
C TYR A 83 -7.15 0.14 5.97
N ALA A 84 -8.24 -0.22 5.29
CA ALA A 84 -9.37 -0.85 5.95
C ALA A 84 -9.00 -2.21 6.57
N ALA A 85 -8.25 -3.01 5.83
CA ALA A 85 -7.88 -4.35 6.31
C ALA A 85 -6.92 -4.30 7.49
N LEU A 86 -5.91 -3.45 7.44
CA LEU A 86 -4.84 -3.45 8.43
C LEU A 86 -5.12 -2.56 9.63
N VAL A 87 -5.90 -1.51 9.47
CA VAL A 87 -6.22 -0.61 10.58
C VAL A 87 -7.51 -1.03 11.28
N HIS A 88 -8.49 -1.49 10.53
CA HIS A 88 -9.83 -1.78 11.05
C HIS A 88 -10.22 -3.26 11.01
N ASP A 89 -9.30 -4.13 10.65
CA ASP A 89 -9.56 -5.58 10.55
C ASP A 89 -10.74 -5.91 9.64
N SER A 90 -11.00 -5.09 8.63
CA SER A 90 -12.06 -5.31 7.67
C SER A 90 -11.72 -6.48 6.75
N LYS A 91 -12.75 -7.22 6.36
CA LYS A 91 -12.64 -8.21 5.30
C LYS A 91 -12.86 -7.50 3.96
N VAL A 92 -11.83 -7.41 3.14
CA VAL A 92 -11.85 -6.58 1.95
C VAL A 92 -11.93 -7.44 0.68
N PHE A 93 -12.82 -7.04 -0.23
CA PHE A 93 -12.86 -7.56 -1.59
C PHE A 93 -12.53 -6.40 -2.52
N ALA A 94 -11.35 -6.46 -3.12
CA ALA A 94 -10.85 -5.39 -3.98
C ALA A 94 -10.94 -5.78 -5.45
N PHE A 95 -11.40 -4.86 -6.28
CA PHE A 95 -11.60 -5.07 -7.71
C PHE A 95 -10.90 -3.97 -8.48
N GLU A 96 -9.99 -4.33 -9.38
CA GLU A 96 -9.25 -3.37 -10.18
C GLU A 96 -9.07 -3.89 -11.60
N PRO A 97 -9.67 -3.25 -12.62
CA PRO A 97 -9.61 -3.71 -14.00
C PRO A 97 -8.30 -3.33 -14.72
N ALA A 98 -7.60 -2.29 -14.29
CA ALA A 98 -6.36 -1.87 -14.92
C ALA A 98 -5.21 -2.81 -14.53
N ALA A 99 -4.59 -3.46 -15.51
CA ALA A 99 -3.59 -4.50 -15.26
C ALA A 99 -2.41 -3.99 -14.43
N SER A 100 -1.91 -2.79 -14.70
CA SER A 100 -0.78 -2.23 -13.96
C SER A 100 -1.11 -1.98 -12.50
N ASN A 101 -2.31 -1.50 -12.21
CA ASN A 101 -2.76 -1.28 -10.83
C ASN A 101 -3.04 -2.60 -10.13
N TYR A 102 -3.65 -3.54 -10.84
CA TYR A 102 -3.91 -4.87 -10.30
C TYR A 102 -2.63 -5.57 -9.89
N PHE A 103 -1.58 -5.42 -10.70
CA PHE A 103 -0.26 -5.96 -10.38
C PHE A 103 0.26 -5.42 -9.04
N CYS A 104 0.11 -4.13 -8.80
CA CYS A 104 0.52 -3.52 -7.53
C CYS A 104 -0.35 -3.99 -6.36
N LEU A 105 -1.63 -4.21 -6.61
CA LEU A 105 -2.59 -4.65 -5.61
C LEU A 105 -2.28 -6.08 -5.12
N CYS A 106 -1.87 -6.93 -6.02
CA CYS A 106 -1.49 -8.29 -5.69
C CYS A 106 -0.11 -8.37 -5.05
#